data_ea2fd1147ed64c40847f6c0eac930969
#
_entry.id   ea2fd1147ed64c40847f6c0eac930969
#
_cell.length_a   1.000
_cell.length_b   1.000
_cell.length_c   1.000
_cell.angle_alpha   90.00
_cell.angle_beta   90.00
_cell.angle_gamma   90.00
#
_symmetry.space_group_name_H-M   'P 1'
#
loop_
_entity.id
_entity.type
_entity.pdbx_description
1 polymer ?
#
loop_
_entity_poly.entity_id
_entity_poly.type
_entity_poly.pdbx_seq_one_letter_code
_entity_poly.pdbx_strand_id
1 'polypeptide(L)'
;MKDERIEKAWQEALSILKPTTKELEHGLALHADAFVCESYGFAPRSAVDQEVIRQALEEGASAMELQDLSEDMSMTRHVTDVHERERYIEAWKVSGVNCILQNAGEELQDPVQVMKRLARFTYVTDFMRDFVVRAAHPDDIVRAYKEGKRCLYMSSNGIPLPQRWTSVDEELGLLRVFFQLGVRMMHLTYNRRNMIGDGCA
;
A
#
# COMPACT_ATOMS: atom_id res chain seq x y z
N MET A 1 20.45 -11.65 -6.98
CA MET A 1 20.89 -11.91 -5.57
C MET A 1 19.64 -11.73 -4.74
N LYS A 2 19.23 -12.72 -3.97
CA LYS A 2 18.05 -12.58 -3.10
C LYS A 2 18.35 -11.55 -2.00
N ASP A 3 17.41 -10.68 -1.69
CA ASP A 3 17.55 -9.74 -0.58
C ASP A 3 17.69 -10.53 0.74
N GLU A 4 18.75 -10.27 1.50
CA GLU A 4 19.08 -10.99 2.75
C GLU A 4 17.96 -10.89 3.79
N ARG A 5 17.17 -9.80 3.77
CA ARG A 5 16.03 -9.61 4.66
C ARG A 5 14.89 -10.58 4.33
N ILE A 6 14.65 -10.82 3.03
CA ILE A 6 13.66 -11.79 2.55
C ILE A 6 14.09 -13.20 2.96
N GLU A 7 15.36 -13.55 2.75
CA GLU A 7 15.89 -14.87 3.14
C GLU A 7 15.77 -15.08 4.65
N LYS A 8 16.16 -14.07 5.44
CA LYS A 8 16.04 -14.14 6.90
C LYS A 8 14.58 -14.34 7.35
N ALA A 9 13.64 -13.57 6.81
CA ALA A 9 12.23 -13.71 7.12
C ALA A 9 11.68 -15.09 6.75
N TRP A 10 12.11 -15.63 5.62
CA TRP A 10 11.76 -16.98 5.18
C TRP A 10 12.26 -18.05 6.16
N GLN A 11 13.53 -18.00 6.54
CA GLN A 11 14.12 -18.93 7.51
C GLN A 11 13.44 -18.83 8.88
N GLU A 12 13.11 -17.63 9.32
CA GLU A 12 12.41 -17.42 10.58
C GLU A 12 10.99 -18.04 10.53
N ALA A 13 10.25 -17.85 9.44
CA ALA A 13 8.94 -18.47 9.25
C ALA A 13 9.02 -20.00 9.25
N LEU A 14 9.99 -20.59 8.56
CA LEU A 14 10.20 -22.03 8.56
C LEU A 14 10.58 -22.57 9.95
N SER A 15 11.36 -21.82 10.71
CA SER A 15 11.74 -22.21 12.07
C SER A 15 10.56 -22.25 13.04
N ILE A 16 9.55 -21.43 12.81
CA ILE A 16 8.30 -21.37 13.60
C ILE A 16 7.33 -22.45 13.15
N LEU A 17 7.08 -22.54 11.84
CA LEU A 17 6.08 -23.46 11.25
C LEU A 17 6.52 -24.91 11.27
N LYS A 18 7.83 -25.15 11.14
CA LYS A 18 8.46 -26.50 11.13
C LYS A 18 7.73 -27.51 10.22
N PRO A 19 7.45 -27.15 8.96
CA PRO A 19 6.78 -28.07 8.06
C PRO A 19 7.69 -29.25 7.70
N THR A 20 7.09 -30.40 7.43
CA THR A 20 7.82 -31.46 6.73
C THR A 20 8.11 -31.04 5.29
N THR A 21 9.09 -31.67 4.65
CA THR A 21 9.42 -31.36 3.23
C THR A 21 8.19 -31.46 2.33
N LYS A 22 7.37 -32.50 2.52
CA LYS A 22 6.15 -32.71 1.73
C LYS A 22 5.10 -31.61 1.94
N GLU A 23 4.91 -31.16 3.18
CA GLU A 23 3.99 -30.06 3.50
C GLU A 23 4.47 -28.74 2.91
N LEU A 24 5.75 -28.47 2.98
CA LEU A 24 6.35 -27.27 2.40
C LEU A 24 6.19 -27.26 0.88
N GLU A 25 6.56 -28.34 0.20
CA GLU A 25 6.44 -28.46 -1.26
C GLU A 25 4.98 -28.32 -1.71
N HIS A 26 4.04 -28.98 -1.01
CA HIS A 26 2.62 -28.90 -1.31
C HIS A 26 2.08 -27.47 -1.08
N GLY A 27 2.44 -26.83 0.05
CA GLY A 27 2.01 -25.48 0.37
C GLY A 27 2.52 -24.45 -0.64
N LEU A 28 3.79 -24.56 -1.04
CA LEU A 28 4.37 -23.68 -2.06
C LEU A 28 3.72 -23.88 -3.44
N ALA A 29 3.45 -25.11 -3.83
CA ALA A 29 2.78 -25.41 -5.10
C ALA A 29 1.34 -24.85 -5.11
N LEU A 30 0.59 -25.07 -4.02
CA LEU A 30 -0.77 -24.53 -3.87
C LEU A 30 -0.77 -23.00 -3.90
N HIS A 31 0.17 -22.35 -3.19
CA HIS A 31 0.29 -20.89 -3.16
C HIS A 31 0.65 -20.32 -4.54
N ALA A 32 1.50 -21.01 -5.30
CA ALA A 32 1.89 -20.58 -6.65
C ALA A 32 0.75 -20.67 -7.66
N ASP A 33 -0.16 -21.65 -7.49
CA ASP A 33 -1.32 -21.85 -8.36
C ASP A 33 -2.54 -20.98 -7.97
N ALA A 34 -2.63 -20.59 -6.70
CA ALA A 34 -3.75 -19.81 -6.18
C ALA A 34 -3.71 -18.33 -6.61
N PHE A 35 -4.91 -17.76 -6.79
CA PHE A 35 -5.07 -16.31 -6.77
C PHE A 35 -5.02 -15.81 -5.32
N VAL A 36 -3.95 -15.09 -4.97
CA VAL A 36 -3.74 -14.59 -3.61
C VAL A 36 -4.11 -13.12 -3.53
N CYS A 37 -5.16 -12.82 -2.76
CA CYS A 37 -5.62 -11.46 -2.50
C CYS A 37 -5.49 -11.14 -1.01
N GLU A 38 -4.68 -10.15 -0.70
CA GLU A 38 -4.55 -9.62 0.65
C GLU A 38 -5.64 -8.58 0.90
N SER A 39 -6.56 -8.89 1.83
CA SER A 39 -7.76 -8.08 2.06
C SER A 39 -7.51 -6.76 2.82
N TYR A 40 -6.35 -6.61 3.42
CA TYR A 40 -5.88 -5.39 4.06
C TYR A 40 -4.37 -5.41 4.14
N GLY A 41 -3.72 -4.68 3.28
CA GLY A 41 -2.27 -4.76 3.18
C GLY A 41 -1.59 -3.50 2.68
N PHE A 42 -0.29 -3.62 2.59
CA PHE A 42 0.59 -2.56 2.10
C PHE A 42 1.51 -3.14 1.03
N ALA A 43 1.52 -2.51 -0.15
CA ALA A 43 2.51 -2.81 -1.17
C ALA A 43 3.93 -2.59 -0.62
N PRO A 44 4.93 -3.31 -1.13
CA PRO A 44 6.32 -3.06 -0.77
C PRO A 44 6.68 -1.59 -0.90
N ARG A 45 7.61 -1.13 -0.08
CA ARG A 45 8.09 0.25 -0.08
C ARG A 45 9.58 0.30 -0.34
N SER A 46 10.03 1.38 -0.97
CA SER A 46 11.44 1.69 -1.16
C SER A 46 12.11 2.13 0.13
N ALA A 47 13.42 1.99 0.18
CA ALA A 47 14.22 2.60 1.24
C ALA A 47 14.20 4.13 1.12
N VAL A 48 14.11 4.80 2.26
CA VAL A 48 14.27 6.25 2.34
C VAL A 48 15.75 6.60 2.22
N ASP A 49 16.06 7.56 1.37
CA ASP A 49 17.42 8.06 1.22
C ASP A 49 17.76 8.98 2.40
N GLN A 50 18.63 8.50 3.27
CA GLN A 50 19.01 9.21 4.49
C GLN A 50 19.83 10.46 4.20
N GLU A 51 20.54 10.50 3.09
CA GLU A 51 21.32 11.67 2.69
C GLU A 51 20.40 12.83 2.27
N VAL A 52 19.34 12.51 1.52
CA VAL A 52 18.31 13.51 1.15
C VAL A 52 17.61 14.06 2.39
N ILE A 53 17.28 13.21 3.36
CA ILE A 53 16.68 13.64 4.64
C ILE A 53 17.65 14.53 5.43
N ARG A 54 18.92 14.17 5.48
CA ARG A 54 19.96 14.96 6.17
C ARG A 54 20.10 16.35 5.56
N GLN A 55 20.16 16.44 4.23
CA GLN A 55 20.24 17.73 3.51
C GLN A 55 19.01 18.60 3.78
N ALA A 56 17.80 18.03 3.68
CA ALA A 56 16.58 18.77 3.96
C ALA A 56 16.54 19.30 5.41
N LEU A 57 17.03 18.50 6.37
CA LEU A 57 17.14 18.92 7.77
C LEU A 57 18.13 20.08 7.94
N GLU A 58 19.28 20.03 7.28
CA GLU A 58 20.29 21.11 7.31
C GLU A 58 19.78 22.40 6.65
N GLU A 59 18.92 22.28 5.64
CA GLU A 59 18.23 23.39 4.99
C GLU A 59 17.07 23.95 5.81
N GLY A 60 16.76 23.34 6.96
CA GLY A 60 15.75 23.83 7.91
C GLY A 60 14.35 23.31 7.65
N ALA A 61 14.21 22.17 6.97
CA ALA A 61 12.91 21.55 6.76
C ALA A 61 12.22 21.20 8.10
N SER A 62 10.94 21.50 8.18
CA SER A 62 10.10 21.16 9.32
C SER A 62 9.87 19.64 9.44
N ALA A 63 9.47 19.18 10.61
CA ALA A 63 9.13 17.76 10.83
C ALA A 63 8.06 17.25 9.86
N MET A 64 7.10 18.09 9.47
CA MET A 64 6.05 17.74 8.53
C MET A 64 6.60 17.57 7.10
N GLU A 65 7.50 18.47 6.68
CA GLU A 65 8.17 18.36 5.37
C GLU A 65 9.07 17.14 5.30
N LEU A 66 9.83 16.85 6.35
CA LEU A 66 10.66 15.63 6.43
C LEU A 66 9.82 14.35 6.39
N GLN A 67 8.67 14.35 7.06
CA GLN A 67 7.74 13.21 7.02
C GLN A 67 7.17 13.02 5.61
N ASP A 68 6.74 14.10 4.96
CA ASP A 68 6.18 14.06 3.61
C ASP A 68 7.22 13.61 2.58
N LEU A 69 8.45 14.11 2.69
CA LEU A 69 9.59 13.71 1.86
C LEU A 69 9.94 12.23 2.05
N SER A 70 9.98 11.76 3.30
CA SER A 70 10.23 10.35 3.62
C SER A 70 9.13 9.44 3.05
N GLU A 71 7.88 9.85 3.20
CA GLU A 71 6.74 9.10 2.66
C GLU A 71 6.77 9.07 1.14
N ASP A 72 7.08 10.20 0.49
CA ASP A 72 7.20 10.27 -0.96
C ASP A 72 8.27 9.31 -1.48
N MET A 73 9.50 9.40 -0.95
CA MET A 73 10.58 8.49 -1.33
C MET A 73 10.21 7.01 -1.11
N SER A 74 9.62 6.69 0.03
CA SER A 74 9.26 5.31 0.34
C SER A 74 8.21 4.73 -0.62
N MET A 75 7.33 5.57 -1.14
CA MET A 75 6.23 5.17 -2.02
C MET A 75 6.58 5.26 -3.51
N THR A 76 7.60 6.01 -3.92
CA THR A 76 7.80 6.35 -5.34
C THR A 76 9.20 6.06 -5.88
N ARG A 77 10.25 5.93 -5.06
CA ARG A 77 11.63 5.73 -5.55
C ARG A 77 11.80 4.54 -6.49
N HIS A 78 11.06 3.47 -6.29
CA HIS A 78 11.08 2.30 -7.19
C HIS A 78 10.57 2.59 -8.61
N VAL A 79 10.04 3.78 -8.88
CA VAL A 79 9.70 4.22 -10.24
C VAL A 79 10.93 4.68 -11.00
N THR A 80 11.86 5.38 -10.33
CA THR A 80 13.00 6.06 -10.95
C THR A 80 14.36 5.42 -10.63
N ASP A 81 14.47 4.73 -9.50
CA ASP A 81 15.68 4.05 -9.05
C ASP A 81 15.63 2.56 -9.45
N VAL A 82 16.56 2.11 -10.27
CA VAL A 82 16.60 0.74 -10.81
C VAL A 82 16.75 -0.32 -9.71
N HIS A 83 17.55 -0.04 -8.67
CA HIS A 83 17.76 -0.99 -7.58
C HIS A 83 16.53 -1.12 -6.68
N GLU A 84 15.89 0.01 -6.38
CA GLU A 84 14.63 0.00 -5.64
C GLU A 84 13.50 -0.66 -6.46
N ARG A 85 13.49 -0.49 -7.78
CA ARG A 85 12.56 -1.18 -8.69
C ARG A 85 12.74 -2.69 -8.64
N GLU A 86 13.96 -3.18 -8.73
CA GLU A 86 14.27 -4.61 -8.62
C GLU A 86 13.81 -5.20 -7.29
N ARG A 87 14.09 -4.52 -6.17
CA ARG A 87 13.65 -4.92 -4.84
C ARG A 87 12.13 -4.93 -4.69
N TYR A 88 11.46 -3.91 -5.21
CA TYR A 88 10.00 -3.83 -5.22
C TYR A 88 9.38 -5.02 -5.96
N ILE A 89 9.89 -5.32 -7.15
CA ILE A 89 9.44 -6.45 -7.96
C ILE A 89 9.74 -7.78 -7.27
N GLU A 90 10.92 -7.94 -6.70
CA GLU A 90 11.31 -9.15 -5.98
C GLU A 90 10.40 -9.41 -4.77
N ALA A 91 10.12 -8.38 -3.96
CA ALA A 91 9.22 -8.51 -2.81
C ALA A 91 7.82 -8.97 -3.21
N TRP A 92 7.24 -8.42 -4.26
CA TRP A 92 5.97 -8.88 -4.82
C TRP A 92 6.03 -10.34 -5.30
N LYS A 93 7.11 -10.73 -5.98
CA LYS A 93 7.26 -12.09 -6.49
C LYS A 93 7.41 -13.11 -5.38
N VAL A 94 8.21 -12.79 -4.37
CA VAL A 94 8.46 -13.71 -3.24
C VAL A 94 7.24 -13.87 -2.35
N SER A 95 6.45 -12.78 -2.16
CA SER A 95 5.19 -12.87 -1.39
C SER A 95 4.13 -13.72 -2.10
N GLY A 96 4.22 -13.89 -3.43
CA GLY A 96 3.20 -14.56 -4.23
C GLY A 96 1.85 -13.85 -4.29
N VAL A 97 1.70 -12.70 -3.64
CA VAL A 97 0.44 -11.94 -3.63
C VAL A 97 0.16 -11.35 -5.01
N ASN A 98 -1.08 -11.51 -5.48
CA ASN A 98 -1.52 -11.00 -6.79
C ASN A 98 -2.22 -9.65 -6.67
N CYS A 99 -3.04 -9.47 -5.62
CA CYS A 99 -3.78 -8.25 -5.36
C CYS A 99 -3.67 -7.85 -3.89
N ILE A 100 -3.51 -6.57 -3.64
CA ILE A 100 -3.57 -6.00 -2.29
C ILE A 100 -4.72 -4.99 -2.24
N LEU A 101 -5.60 -5.12 -1.24
CA LEU A 101 -6.49 -4.02 -0.85
C LEU A 101 -5.64 -2.99 -0.09
N GLN A 102 -5.07 -2.09 -0.89
CA GLN A 102 -4.02 -1.17 -0.46
C GLN A 102 -4.58 -0.03 0.37
N ASN A 103 -4.16 0.07 1.62
CA ASN A 103 -4.51 1.23 2.44
C ASN A 103 -3.85 2.50 1.90
N ALA A 104 -4.66 3.46 1.50
CA ALA A 104 -4.26 4.78 1.02
C ALA A 104 -4.51 5.88 2.06
N GLY A 105 -5.30 5.62 3.10
CA GLY A 105 -5.67 6.61 4.11
C GLY A 105 -5.69 6.06 5.53
N GLU A 106 -5.25 6.89 6.46
CA GLU A 106 -5.35 6.61 7.89
C GLU A 106 -6.61 7.27 8.46
N GLU A 107 -7.09 6.74 9.60
CA GLU A 107 -8.19 7.37 10.33
C GLU A 107 -7.81 8.79 10.80
N LEU A 108 -8.76 9.70 10.77
CA LEU A 108 -8.58 11.11 11.14
C LEU A 108 -7.50 11.85 10.34
N GLN A 109 -7.08 11.29 9.22
CA GLN A 109 -6.08 11.92 8.38
C GLN A 109 -6.68 13.10 7.62
N ASP A 110 -5.89 14.17 7.50
CA ASP A 110 -6.23 15.30 6.65
C ASP A 110 -6.48 14.80 5.21
N PRO A 111 -7.60 15.18 4.58
CA PRO A 111 -7.93 14.80 3.21
C PRO A 111 -6.81 15.08 2.20
N VAL A 112 -6.01 16.14 2.41
CA VAL A 112 -4.85 16.47 1.57
C VAL A 112 -3.79 15.38 1.63
N GLN A 113 -3.54 14.80 2.80
CA GLN A 113 -2.58 13.69 2.94
C GLN A 113 -3.06 12.44 2.21
N VAL A 114 -4.36 12.14 2.28
CA VAL A 114 -4.94 11.01 1.52
C VAL A 114 -4.83 11.26 0.01
N MET A 115 -5.09 12.48 -0.46
CA MET A 115 -4.88 12.85 -1.87
C MET A 115 -3.42 12.69 -2.31
N LYS A 116 -2.45 13.11 -1.50
CA LYS A 116 -1.01 12.92 -1.79
C LYS A 116 -0.68 11.43 -1.95
N ARG A 117 -1.16 10.56 -1.04
CA ARG A 117 -0.94 9.11 -1.15
C ARG A 117 -1.57 8.51 -2.40
N LEU A 118 -2.80 8.90 -2.72
CA LEU A 118 -3.48 8.46 -3.94
C LEU A 118 -2.74 8.91 -5.20
N ALA A 119 -2.20 10.15 -5.20
CA ALA A 119 -1.37 10.64 -6.29
C ALA A 119 -0.09 9.81 -6.47
N ARG A 120 0.60 9.44 -5.37
CA ARG A 120 1.78 8.58 -5.39
C ARG A 120 1.45 7.18 -5.96
N PHE A 121 0.35 6.56 -5.51
CA PHE A 121 -0.09 5.28 -6.08
C PHE A 121 -0.46 5.39 -7.56
N THR A 122 -1.10 6.49 -7.97
CA THR A 122 -1.39 6.75 -9.38
C THR A 122 -0.08 6.85 -10.17
N TYR A 123 0.88 7.63 -9.70
CA TYR A 123 2.20 7.75 -10.32
C TYR A 123 2.89 6.38 -10.48
N VAL A 124 2.93 5.58 -9.42
CA VAL A 124 3.52 4.22 -9.49
C VAL A 124 2.80 3.35 -10.53
N THR A 125 1.48 3.29 -10.50
CA THR A 125 0.73 2.41 -11.41
C THR A 125 0.73 2.89 -12.85
N ASP A 126 0.90 4.17 -13.09
CA ASP A 126 1.02 4.72 -14.44
C ASP A 126 2.41 4.45 -15.06
N PHE A 127 3.48 4.57 -14.27
CA PHE A 127 4.85 4.40 -14.74
C PHE A 127 5.38 2.96 -14.65
N MET A 128 4.75 2.11 -13.84
CA MET A 128 5.06 0.67 -13.73
C MET A 128 3.92 -0.23 -14.21
N ARG A 129 3.08 0.25 -15.13
CA ARG A 129 1.90 -0.47 -15.67
C ARG A 129 2.22 -1.78 -16.39
N ASP A 130 3.48 -2.03 -16.69
CA ASP A 130 4.01 -3.31 -17.15
C ASP A 130 4.01 -4.37 -16.04
N PHE A 131 4.06 -3.96 -14.77
CA PHE A 131 4.16 -4.84 -13.62
C PHE A 131 2.99 -4.71 -12.62
N VAL A 132 2.60 -3.49 -12.25
CA VAL A 132 1.55 -3.23 -11.26
C VAL A 132 0.52 -2.25 -11.80
N VAL A 133 -0.77 -2.55 -11.58
CA VAL A 133 -1.88 -1.72 -12.02
C VAL A 133 -2.81 -1.38 -10.87
N ARG A 134 -3.58 -0.31 -11.01
CA ARG A 134 -4.65 0.04 -10.09
C ARG A 134 -5.98 -0.49 -10.62
N ALA A 135 -6.72 -1.23 -9.78
CA ALA A 135 -8.07 -1.64 -10.07
C ALA A 135 -9.08 -0.62 -9.54
N ALA A 136 -10.06 -0.31 -10.35
CA ALA A 136 -11.22 0.49 -9.99
C ALA A 136 -12.52 -0.35 -9.95
N HIS A 137 -12.50 -1.52 -10.60
CA HIS A 137 -13.59 -2.49 -10.65
C HIS A 137 -13.05 -3.90 -10.36
N PRO A 138 -13.83 -4.82 -9.78
CA PRO A 138 -13.39 -6.20 -9.55
C PRO A 138 -12.86 -6.91 -10.82
N ASP A 139 -13.43 -6.63 -11.99
CA ASP A 139 -12.96 -7.21 -13.26
C ASP A 139 -11.54 -6.75 -13.63
N ASP A 140 -11.10 -5.60 -13.14
CA ASP A 140 -9.71 -5.14 -13.33
C ASP A 140 -8.73 -6.06 -12.60
N ILE A 141 -9.12 -6.58 -11.43
CA ILE A 141 -8.32 -7.51 -10.65
C ILE A 141 -8.14 -8.82 -11.43
N VAL A 142 -9.26 -9.35 -11.97
CA VAL A 142 -9.24 -10.58 -12.78
C VAL A 142 -8.40 -10.39 -14.04
N ARG A 143 -8.51 -9.23 -14.69
CA ARG A 143 -7.70 -8.91 -15.87
C ARG A 143 -6.22 -8.81 -15.53
N ALA A 144 -5.86 -8.11 -14.46
CA ALA A 144 -4.48 -8.00 -14.01
C ALA A 144 -3.86 -9.37 -13.71
N TYR A 145 -4.59 -10.24 -13.03
CA TYR A 145 -4.14 -11.61 -12.76
C TYR A 145 -3.88 -12.40 -14.04
N LYS A 146 -4.80 -12.36 -15.01
CA LYS A 146 -4.65 -13.04 -16.31
C LYS A 146 -3.47 -12.51 -17.11
N GLU A 147 -3.13 -11.23 -16.96
CA GLU A 147 -1.98 -10.59 -17.59
C GLU A 147 -0.66 -10.80 -16.80
N GLY A 148 -0.69 -11.53 -15.71
CA GLY A 148 0.48 -11.76 -14.84
C GLY A 148 0.96 -10.51 -14.09
N LYS A 149 0.11 -9.50 -13.99
CA LYS A 149 0.40 -8.24 -13.29
C LYS A 149 -0.05 -8.30 -11.83
N ARG A 150 0.54 -7.46 -11.01
CA ARG A 150 0.11 -7.19 -9.64
C ARG A 150 -0.95 -6.11 -9.64
N CYS A 151 -1.80 -6.11 -8.62
CA CYS A 151 -2.95 -5.21 -8.57
C CYS A 151 -3.06 -4.51 -7.22
N LEU A 152 -3.35 -3.21 -7.25
CA LEU A 152 -3.71 -2.42 -6.09
C LEU A 152 -5.18 -2.03 -6.17
N TYR A 153 -5.96 -2.40 -5.16
CA TYR A 153 -7.35 -2.01 -4.98
C TYR A 153 -7.43 -1.10 -3.77
N MET A 154 -7.69 0.21 -3.97
CA MET A 154 -7.49 1.21 -2.93
C MET A 154 -8.54 1.09 -1.84
N SER A 155 -8.07 1.05 -0.60
CA SER A 155 -8.87 1.10 0.63
C SER A 155 -8.47 2.29 1.49
N SER A 156 -9.28 2.59 2.50
CA SER A 156 -8.98 3.60 3.50
C SER A 156 -9.29 3.08 4.90
N ASN A 157 -8.41 3.39 5.83
CA ASN A 157 -8.48 3.01 7.24
C ASN A 157 -9.32 4.00 8.04
N GLY A 158 -10.59 4.00 7.78
CA GLY A 158 -11.56 4.99 8.19
C GLY A 158 -12.00 5.86 7.02
N ILE A 159 -13.13 6.52 7.19
CA ILE A 159 -13.66 7.44 6.20
C ILE A 159 -12.85 8.74 6.27
N PRO A 160 -12.27 9.21 5.16
CA PRO A 160 -11.47 10.43 5.15
C PRO A 160 -12.35 11.67 5.19
N LEU A 161 -12.86 11.96 6.35
CA LEU A 161 -13.69 13.14 6.63
C LEU A 161 -12.82 14.30 7.11
N PRO A 162 -13.03 15.54 6.64
CA PRO A 162 -12.25 16.70 7.10
C PRO A 162 -12.51 17.06 8.55
N GLN A 163 -13.63 16.57 9.12
CA GLN A 163 -14.05 16.80 10.51
C GLN A 163 -14.15 18.28 10.90
N ARG A 164 -14.53 19.12 9.94
CA ARG A 164 -14.71 20.56 10.15
C ARG A 164 -16.03 20.88 10.84
N TRP A 165 -16.95 19.90 10.89
CA TRP A 165 -18.26 19.99 11.54
C TRP A 165 -19.17 21.11 11.01
N THR A 166 -18.96 21.50 9.73
CA THR A 166 -19.74 22.56 9.10
C THR A 166 -21.14 22.06 8.73
N SER A 167 -21.21 20.93 8.03
CA SER A 167 -22.44 20.22 7.73
C SER A 167 -22.15 18.75 7.40
N VAL A 168 -23.15 17.89 7.59
CA VAL A 168 -23.04 16.48 7.22
C VAL A 168 -22.84 16.31 5.71
N ASP A 169 -23.53 17.10 4.92
CA ASP A 169 -23.43 17.04 3.45
C ASP A 169 -22.04 17.40 2.95
N GLU A 170 -21.39 18.40 3.55
CA GLU A 170 -20.02 18.80 3.20
C GLU A 170 -19.02 17.70 3.58
N GLU A 171 -19.14 17.11 4.78
CA GLU A 171 -18.30 16.01 5.24
C GLU A 171 -18.48 14.79 4.31
N LEU A 172 -19.72 14.38 4.03
CA LEU A 172 -19.99 13.23 3.16
C LEU A 172 -19.67 13.51 1.69
N GLY A 173 -19.63 14.77 1.27
CA GLY A 173 -19.22 15.16 -0.09
C GLY A 173 -17.84 14.66 -0.46
N LEU A 174 -16.91 14.59 0.49
CA LEU A 174 -15.58 14.06 0.27
C LEU A 174 -15.54 12.55 -0.01
N LEU A 175 -16.50 11.77 0.47
CA LEU A 175 -16.58 10.35 0.11
C LEU A 175 -16.68 10.16 -1.41
N ARG A 176 -17.48 10.99 -2.08
CA ARG A 176 -17.59 10.97 -3.53
C ARG A 176 -16.28 11.33 -4.21
N VAL A 177 -15.57 12.33 -3.69
CA VAL A 177 -14.26 12.73 -4.22
C VAL A 177 -13.27 11.56 -4.11
N PHE A 178 -13.15 10.92 -2.95
CA PHE A 178 -12.23 9.80 -2.76
C PHE A 178 -12.64 8.57 -3.57
N PHE A 179 -13.95 8.32 -3.72
CA PHE A 179 -14.43 7.30 -4.65
C PHE A 179 -13.99 7.59 -6.09
N GLN A 180 -14.13 8.82 -6.56
CA GLN A 180 -13.69 9.25 -7.88
C GLN A 180 -12.17 9.17 -8.05
N LEU A 181 -11.39 9.41 -6.98
CA LEU A 181 -9.95 9.24 -6.94
C LEU A 181 -9.50 7.77 -6.86
N GLY A 182 -10.44 6.84 -6.74
CA GLY A 182 -10.16 5.41 -6.84
C GLY A 182 -10.24 4.61 -5.55
N VAL A 183 -10.59 5.21 -4.42
CA VAL A 183 -10.87 4.46 -3.18
C VAL A 183 -12.15 3.66 -3.36
N ARG A 184 -12.13 2.37 -3.02
CA ARG A 184 -13.23 1.43 -3.24
C ARG A 184 -13.71 0.73 -1.98
N MET A 185 -12.90 0.71 -0.94
CA MET A 185 -13.24 0.16 0.37
C MET A 185 -12.87 1.19 1.44
N MET A 186 -13.77 1.43 2.37
CA MET A 186 -13.54 2.34 3.49
C MET A 186 -14.07 1.67 4.75
N HIS A 187 -13.24 1.57 5.80
CA HIS A 187 -13.73 1.24 7.13
C HIS A 187 -14.56 2.41 7.66
N LEU A 188 -15.64 2.15 8.38
CA LEU A 188 -16.44 3.22 8.98
C LEU A 188 -15.67 3.91 10.10
N THR A 189 -15.05 3.11 10.96
CA THR A 189 -14.15 3.50 12.04
C THR A 189 -12.99 2.53 12.09
N TYR A 190 -11.95 2.88 12.82
CA TYR A 190 -10.83 1.96 13.10
C TYR A 190 -10.50 1.99 14.60
N ASN A 191 -9.43 2.64 15.02
CA ASN A 191 -9.09 2.73 16.45
C ASN A 191 -9.87 3.84 17.15
N ARG A 192 -10.12 4.94 16.47
CA ARG A 192 -10.65 6.17 17.07
C ARG A 192 -12.09 6.43 16.66
N ARG A 193 -12.81 7.09 17.55
CA ARG A 193 -14.14 7.60 17.28
C ARG A 193 -14.10 8.67 16.19
N ASN A 194 -15.09 8.64 15.29
CA ASN A 194 -15.39 9.71 14.34
C ASN A 194 -16.89 10.06 14.40
N MET A 195 -17.36 10.91 13.46
CA MET A 195 -18.77 11.30 13.44
C MET A 195 -19.76 10.18 13.05
N ILE A 196 -19.24 9.03 12.58
CA ILE A 196 -20.06 7.89 12.14
C ILE A 196 -20.23 6.87 13.26
N GLY A 197 -19.22 6.69 14.10
CA GLY A 197 -19.26 5.71 15.18
C GLY A 197 -18.03 5.70 16.05
N ASP A 198 -18.05 4.81 17.03
CA ASP A 198 -16.93 4.57 17.94
C ASP A 198 -15.88 3.66 17.27
N GLY A 199 -14.60 3.86 17.64
CA GLY A 199 -13.49 2.98 17.27
C GLY A 199 -13.35 1.81 18.23
N CYS A 200 -12.31 0.99 18.02
CA CYS A 200 -12.03 -0.17 18.87
C CYS A 200 -11.09 0.14 20.07
N ALA A 201 -10.57 1.36 20.18
CA ALA A 201 -9.68 1.81 21.28
C ALA A 201 -10.37 2.80 22.21
#